data_64f2673b67f4b78ede3e788a79171f4e
#
_entry.id   64f2673b67f4b78ede3e788a79171f4e
#
_cell.length_a   1.000
_cell.length_b   1.000
_cell.length_c   1.000
_cell.angle_alpha   90.00
_cell.angle_beta   90.00
_cell.angle_gamma   90.00
#
_symmetry.space_group_name_H-M   'P 1'
#
loop_
_entity.id
_entity.type
_entity.pdbx_description
1 polymer ?
#
loop_
_entity_poly.entity_id
_entity_poly.type
_entity_poly.pdbx_seq_one_letter_code
_entity_poly.pdbx_strand_id
1 'polypeptide(L)'
;MDTTLLIMAAGIGSRFGGGIKQLEPVDASGRIIMDYSIHDAMEAGFNHIIFVIRKNIEAAFREAIGDRMAAVCAAHGVAVDYAFQDLHDIPGQLPEGRTKPWGTGQAVLAAKDLIRTPFVIINADDYYGKDGFRKVHDYLAGGGEACMAGFVLKNTLSDNGSVTRGICEMDAQSNLTKVVETKNIVKTASGAEADGTVLDLESLVSMNMWGLTPAFLDVLEEGFVEFFQKEVLQNPLKAEYLIPTFVGQLLEQGRLTVKVLRTDDTWYGMTYKEDVPAVKESFRRMLDKGVYREELFADL
;
A
#
# COMPACT_ATOMS: atom_id res chain seq x y z
N MET A 1 17.91 8.12 10.63
CA MET A 1 17.69 8.71 9.30
C MET A 1 16.21 8.95 9.14
N ASP A 2 15.83 10.12 8.61
CA ASP A 2 14.41 10.41 8.42
C ASP A 2 13.85 9.54 7.29
N THR A 3 12.63 9.04 7.48
CA THR A 3 11.90 8.19 6.53
C THR A 3 10.42 8.55 6.52
N THR A 4 9.79 8.38 5.36
CA THR A 4 8.39 8.78 5.13
C THR A 4 7.49 7.58 4.89
N LEU A 5 6.32 7.56 5.54
CA LEU A 5 5.20 6.68 5.21
C LEU A 5 4.24 7.41 4.27
N LEU A 6 4.02 6.89 3.08
CA LEU A 6 3.04 7.39 2.11
C LEU A 6 1.83 6.47 2.08
N ILE A 7 0.67 6.98 2.49
CA ILE A 7 -0.58 6.22 2.55
C ILE A 7 -1.49 6.64 1.40
N MET A 8 -1.74 5.72 0.47
CA MET A 8 -2.64 5.96 -0.66
C MET A 8 -4.10 5.80 -0.25
N ALA A 9 -4.76 6.91 0.03
CA ALA A 9 -6.14 6.98 0.52
C ALA A 9 -7.11 7.67 -0.45
N ALA A 10 -6.70 8.02 -1.67
CA ALA A 10 -7.54 8.71 -2.66
C ALA A 10 -8.71 7.86 -3.17
N GLY A 11 -8.63 6.52 -3.08
CA GLY A 11 -9.70 5.58 -3.40
C GLY A 11 -10.81 5.48 -2.36
N ILE A 12 -10.62 6.06 -1.17
CA ILE A 12 -11.58 6.02 -0.07
C ILE A 12 -12.94 6.58 -0.52
N GLY A 13 -14.00 5.80 -0.35
CA GLY A 13 -15.38 6.21 -0.65
C GLY A 13 -15.87 5.95 -2.07
N SER A 14 -15.03 5.49 -3.02
CA SER A 14 -15.46 5.29 -4.41
C SER A 14 -16.22 3.98 -4.66
N ARG A 15 -16.05 2.96 -3.81
CA ARG A 15 -16.55 1.59 -4.07
C ARG A 15 -17.91 1.26 -3.46
N PHE A 16 -18.49 2.10 -2.57
CA PHE A 16 -19.62 1.67 -1.74
C PHE A 16 -20.73 2.73 -1.51
N GLY A 17 -21.08 3.52 -2.51
CA GLY A 17 -22.36 4.26 -2.50
C GLY A 17 -22.60 5.16 -1.29
N GLY A 18 -21.65 6.02 -0.89
CA GLY A 18 -21.90 7.11 0.03
C GLY A 18 -21.31 7.01 1.44
N GLY A 19 -20.44 6.04 1.73
CA GLY A 19 -19.71 5.97 3.00
C GLY A 19 -18.21 5.77 2.82
N ILE A 20 -17.38 6.35 3.68
CA ILE A 20 -15.94 6.12 3.71
C ILE A 20 -15.69 4.76 4.39
N LYS A 21 -15.81 3.64 3.66
CA LYS A 21 -15.78 2.27 4.22
C LYS A 21 -14.41 1.76 4.64
N GLN A 22 -13.34 2.37 4.15
CA GLN A 22 -12.00 2.11 4.68
C GLN A 22 -11.83 2.64 6.12
N LEU A 23 -12.86 3.28 6.63
CA LEU A 23 -12.97 3.72 8.02
C LEU A 23 -13.86 2.78 8.86
N GLU A 24 -14.09 1.55 8.41
CA GLU A 24 -14.77 0.53 9.22
C GLU A 24 -13.92 0.20 10.45
N PRO A 25 -14.43 0.40 11.68
CA PRO A 25 -13.68 0.07 12.89
C PRO A 25 -13.34 -1.42 12.95
N VAL A 26 -12.11 -1.73 13.33
CA VAL A 26 -11.61 -3.10 13.45
C VAL A 26 -11.48 -3.56 14.89
N ASP A 27 -11.62 -2.64 15.86
CA ASP A 27 -11.59 -2.95 17.28
C ASP A 27 -12.74 -2.27 18.06
N ALA A 28 -12.86 -2.58 19.35
CA ALA A 28 -13.88 -2.04 20.25
C ALA A 28 -13.67 -0.55 20.58
N SER A 29 -12.47 -0.01 20.40
CA SER A 29 -12.12 1.40 20.62
C SER A 29 -12.45 2.29 19.41
N GLY A 30 -12.95 1.69 18.32
CA GLY A 30 -13.30 2.40 17.09
C GLY A 30 -12.12 2.70 16.18
N ARG A 31 -10.97 2.04 16.38
CA ARG A 31 -9.79 2.19 15.52
C ARG A 31 -9.99 1.45 14.20
N ILE A 32 -9.42 2.00 13.15
CA ILE A 32 -9.44 1.43 11.80
C ILE A 32 -8.09 0.82 11.44
N ILE A 33 -7.98 0.08 10.35
CA ILE A 33 -6.73 -0.54 9.89
C ILE A 33 -5.59 0.50 9.80
N MET A 34 -5.88 1.70 9.32
CA MET A 34 -4.89 2.76 9.13
C MET A 34 -4.25 3.22 10.46
N ASP A 35 -4.97 3.17 11.60
CA ASP A 35 -4.41 3.47 12.92
C ASP A 35 -3.25 2.52 13.25
N TYR A 36 -3.44 1.24 12.97
CA TYR A 36 -2.43 0.20 13.20
C TYR A 36 -1.26 0.33 12.23
N SER A 37 -1.52 0.63 10.95
CA SER A 37 -0.44 0.86 9.98
C SER A 37 0.43 2.07 10.35
N ILE A 38 -0.19 3.15 10.87
CA ILE A 38 0.54 4.33 11.36
C ILE A 38 1.35 3.98 12.62
N HIS A 39 0.75 3.27 13.57
CA HIS A 39 1.45 2.80 14.77
C HIS A 39 2.69 1.97 14.41
N ASP A 40 2.52 0.96 13.55
CA ASP A 40 3.60 0.05 13.18
C ASP A 40 4.72 0.76 12.42
N ALA A 41 4.37 1.74 11.59
CA ALA A 41 5.36 2.59 10.92
C ALA A 41 6.13 3.47 11.91
N MET A 42 5.43 4.10 12.88
CA MET A 42 6.07 4.91 13.92
C MET A 42 6.98 4.06 14.81
N GLU A 43 6.54 2.87 15.22
CA GLU A 43 7.35 1.91 15.98
C GLU A 43 8.59 1.46 15.19
N ALA A 44 8.49 1.31 13.88
CA ALA A 44 9.61 1.00 13.00
C ALA A 44 10.60 2.17 12.83
N GLY A 45 10.20 3.42 13.12
CA GLY A 45 11.04 4.60 13.04
C GLY A 45 10.69 5.59 11.92
N PHE A 46 9.59 5.40 11.20
CA PHE A 46 9.08 6.40 10.25
C PHE A 46 8.63 7.65 11.02
N ASN A 47 9.11 8.83 10.60
CA ASN A 47 8.90 10.09 11.30
C ASN A 47 8.20 11.17 10.47
N HIS A 48 7.73 10.82 9.28
CA HIS A 48 6.90 11.66 8.44
C HIS A 48 5.80 10.81 7.78
N ILE A 49 4.55 11.25 7.88
CA ILE A 49 3.39 10.57 7.28
C ILE A 49 2.75 11.50 6.25
N ILE A 50 2.53 10.99 5.04
CA ILE A 50 1.83 11.72 3.99
C ILE A 50 0.59 10.94 3.59
N PHE A 51 -0.59 11.57 3.72
CA PHE A 51 -1.84 11.03 3.20
C PHE A 51 -2.06 11.53 1.78
N VAL A 52 -2.17 10.62 0.82
CA VAL A 52 -2.62 10.95 -0.54
C VAL A 52 -4.13 10.75 -0.61
N ILE A 53 -4.85 11.84 -0.71
CA ILE A 53 -6.32 11.87 -0.76
C ILE A 53 -6.81 12.65 -1.98
N ARG A 54 -8.12 12.68 -2.22
CA ARG A 54 -8.72 13.62 -3.16
C ARG A 54 -9.21 14.87 -2.44
N LYS A 55 -9.12 16.03 -3.08
CA LYS A 55 -9.51 17.30 -2.44
C LYS A 55 -10.96 17.31 -1.97
N ASN A 56 -11.86 16.67 -2.70
CA ASN A 56 -13.28 16.63 -2.37
C ASN A 56 -13.63 15.79 -1.13
N ILE A 57 -12.72 14.96 -0.62
CA ILE A 57 -12.92 14.17 0.60
C ILE A 57 -12.12 14.70 1.79
N GLU A 58 -11.35 15.77 1.64
CA GLU A 58 -10.42 16.26 2.67
C GLU A 58 -11.09 16.52 4.00
N ALA A 59 -12.20 17.27 4.01
CA ALA A 59 -12.90 17.61 5.25
C ALA A 59 -13.38 16.35 5.99
N ALA A 60 -14.03 15.42 5.29
CA ALA A 60 -14.51 14.19 5.87
C ALA A 60 -13.36 13.25 6.33
N PHE A 61 -12.24 13.25 5.60
CA PHE A 61 -11.06 12.47 5.97
C PHE A 61 -10.38 13.03 7.23
N ARG A 62 -10.24 14.37 7.31
CA ARG A 62 -9.69 15.03 8.52
C ARG A 62 -10.55 14.75 9.75
N GLU A 63 -11.86 14.93 9.64
CA GLU A 63 -12.82 14.66 10.72
C GLU A 63 -12.74 13.19 11.19
N ALA A 64 -12.67 12.24 10.26
CA ALA A 64 -12.74 10.82 10.58
C ALA A 64 -11.43 10.26 11.17
N ILE A 65 -10.27 10.67 10.63
CA ILE A 65 -8.97 10.15 11.05
C ILE A 65 -7.87 11.21 11.07
N GLY A 66 -7.84 12.13 10.10
CA GLY A 66 -6.67 12.98 9.84
C GLY A 66 -6.29 13.85 11.03
N ASP A 67 -7.23 14.56 11.65
CA ASP A 67 -6.95 15.48 12.76
C ASP A 67 -6.54 14.71 14.03
N ARG A 68 -7.14 13.54 14.28
CA ARG A 68 -6.76 12.66 15.38
C ARG A 68 -5.34 12.14 15.20
N MET A 69 -5.01 11.64 14.00
CA MET A 69 -3.67 11.14 13.70
C MET A 69 -2.62 12.25 13.72
N ALA A 70 -2.94 13.45 13.23
CA ALA A 70 -2.03 14.58 13.32
C ALA A 70 -1.69 14.92 14.78
N ALA A 71 -2.67 14.88 15.69
CA ALA A 71 -2.44 15.12 17.12
C ALA A 71 -1.57 14.01 17.76
N VAL A 72 -1.86 12.75 17.47
CA VAL A 72 -1.05 11.60 17.93
C VAL A 72 0.37 11.69 17.42
N CYS A 73 0.56 11.89 16.12
CA CYS A 73 1.88 11.99 15.50
C CYS A 73 2.69 13.15 16.06
N ALA A 74 2.08 14.32 16.25
CA ALA A 74 2.74 15.49 16.83
C ALA A 74 3.23 15.24 18.26
N ALA A 75 2.48 14.48 19.07
CA ALA A 75 2.88 14.11 20.43
C ALA A 75 4.14 13.23 20.45
N HIS A 76 4.44 12.50 19.37
CA HIS A 76 5.61 11.64 19.18
C HIS A 76 6.67 12.24 18.25
N GLY A 77 6.56 13.53 17.87
CA GLY A 77 7.52 14.19 17.01
C GLY A 77 7.48 13.75 15.54
N VAL A 78 6.38 13.17 15.10
CA VAL A 78 6.15 12.72 13.72
C VAL A 78 5.36 13.77 12.95
N ALA A 79 5.86 14.17 11.76
CA ALA A 79 5.19 15.12 10.88
C ALA A 79 4.04 14.47 10.10
N VAL A 80 2.99 15.24 9.80
CA VAL A 80 1.86 14.78 8.97
C VAL A 80 1.54 15.81 7.90
N ASP A 81 1.53 15.37 6.64
CA ASP A 81 1.18 16.17 5.48
C ASP A 81 0.09 15.53 4.63
N TYR A 82 -0.49 16.31 3.72
CA TYR A 82 -1.53 15.87 2.80
C TYR A 82 -1.14 16.21 1.37
N ALA A 83 -1.17 15.21 0.50
CA ALA A 83 -1.07 15.35 -0.95
C ALA A 83 -2.42 15.10 -1.60
N PHE A 84 -2.69 15.78 -2.71
CA PHE A 84 -3.99 15.70 -3.37
C PHE A 84 -3.85 15.10 -4.76
N GLN A 85 -4.36 13.89 -4.93
CA GLN A 85 -4.49 13.28 -6.24
C GLN A 85 -5.59 14.00 -7.04
N ASP A 86 -5.21 14.63 -8.15
CA ASP A 86 -6.13 15.33 -9.05
C ASP A 86 -6.14 14.69 -10.44
N LEU A 87 -7.34 14.57 -11.00
CA LEU A 87 -7.55 14.03 -12.35
C LEU A 87 -6.93 14.92 -13.43
N HIS A 88 -6.77 16.22 -13.16
CA HIS A 88 -6.23 17.23 -14.07
C HIS A 88 -4.73 17.43 -13.95
N ASP A 89 -4.08 16.81 -12.95
CA ASP A 89 -2.63 16.84 -12.81
C ASP A 89 -1.99 15.83 -13.77
N ILE A 90 -1.85 16.23 -15.03
CA ILE A 90 -1.47 15.39 -16.16
C ILE A 90 -0.63 16.18 -17.18
N PRO A 91 0.26 15.50 -17.93
CA PRO A 91 1.13 16.15 -18.92
C PRO A 91 0.43 16.42 -20.27
N GLY A 92 -0.89 16.60 -20.28
CA GLY A 92 -1.66 16.80 -21.51
C GLY A 92 -3.09 17.25 -21.25
N GLN A 93 -4.00 16.95 -22.17
CA GLN A 93 -5.41 17.26 -22.03
C GLN A 93 -6.18 16.09 -21.43
N LEU A 94 -7.12 16.37 -20.53
CA LEU A 94 -8.00 15.36 -19.96
C LEU A 94 -8.90 14.80 -21.07
N PRO A 95 -8.89 13.47 -21.31
CA PRO A 95 -9.80 12.85 -22.27
C PRO A 95 -11.25 13.11 -21.91
N GLU A 96 -12.05 13.43 -22.92
CA GLU A 96 -13.49 13.67 -22.74
C GLU A 96 -14.18 12.44 -22.14
N GLY A 97 -14.99 12.66 -21.10
CA GLY A 97 -15.71 11.60 -20.39
C GLY A 97 -14.89 10.78 -19.39
N ARG A 98 -13.61 11.08 -19.20
CA ARG A 98 -12.82 10.40 -18.18
C ARG A 98 -13.16 10.89 -16.79
N THR A 99 -13.51 9.94 -15.91
CA THR A 99 -13.75 10.16 -14.47
C THR A 99 -12.87 9.26 -13.59
N LYS A 100 -12.22 8.27 -14.21
CA LYS A 100 -11.38 7.31 -13.50
C LYS A 100 -10.05 7.95 -13.13
N PRO A 101 -9.57 7.83 -11.84
CA PRO A 101 -8.23 8.24 -11.44
C PRO A 101 -7.14 7.55 -12.29
N TRP A 102 -5.93 8.13 -12.30
CA TRP A 102 -4.84 7.66 -13.15
C TRP A 102 -4.06 6.47 -12.58
N GLY A 103 -4.39 5.99 -11.38
CA GLY A 103 -3.76 4.86 -10.75
C GLY A 103 -2.76 5.24 -9.66
N THR A 104 -2.09 4.22 -9.11
CA THR A 104 -1.21 4.37 -7.94
C THR A 104 0.06 5.15 -8.24
N GLY A 105 0.58 5.09 -9.46
CA GLY A 105 1.76 5.88 -9.85
C GLY A 105 1.51 7.38 -9.80
N GLN A 106 0.37 7.85 -10.34
CA GLN A 106 0.01 9.27 -10.25
C GLN A 106 -0.37 9.69 -8.82
N ALA A 107 -0.92 8.77 -8.02
CA ALA A 107 -1.16 9.03 -6.60
C ALA A 107 0.16 9.31 -5.84
N VAL A 108 1.22 8.56 -6.13
CA VAL A 108 2.56 8.79 -5.55
C VAL A 108 3.15 10.11 -6.05
N LEU A 109 3.02 10.43 -7.33
CA LEU A 109 3.50 11.69 -7.91
C LEU A 109 2.82 12.91 -7.29
N ALA A 110 1.56 12.82 -6.88
CA ALA A 110 0.87 13.90 -6.17
C ALA A 110 1.59 14.33 -4.87
N ALA A 111 2.42 13.46 -4.28
CA ALA A 111 3.21 13.74 -3.09
C ALA A 111 4.68 14.12 -3.39
N LYS A 112 5.08 14.21 -4.67
CA LYS A 112 6.47 14.42 -5.07
C LYS A 112 7.14 15.59 -4.35
N ASP A 113 6.45 16.70 -4.22
CA ASP A 113 6.98 17.92 -3.58
C ASP A 113 7.10 17.81 -2.05
N LEU A 114 6.46 16.85 -1.42
CA LEU A 114 6.52 16.60 0.03
C LEU A 114 7.54 15.53 0.41
N ILE A 115 7.84 14.60 -0.49
CA ILE A 115 8.78 13.50 -0.22
C ILE A 115 10.22 13.98 -0.40
N ARG A 116 10.97 14.02 0.69
CA ARG A 116 12.39 14.43 0.72
C ARG A 116 13.35 13.37 1.24
N THR A 117 12.79 12.29 1.78
CA THR A 117 13.52 11.20 2.44
C THR A 117 13.12 9.86 1.81
N PRO A 118 13.86 8.77 2.03
CA PRO A 118 13.38 7.45 1.66
C PRO A 118 11.99 7.19 2.22
N PHE A 119 11.15 6.51 1.46
CA PHE A 119 9.74 6.38 1.79
C PHE A 119 9.20 4.98 1.49
N VAL A 120 8.16 4.60 2.23
CA VAL A 120 7.36 3.41 1.96
C VAL A 120 5.97 3.81 1.48
N ILE A 121 5.47 3.10 0.47
CA ILE A 121 4.12 3.23 -0.06
C ILE A 121 3.26 2.10 0.49
N ILE A 122 2.05 2.43 0.97
CA ILE A 122 1.04 1.45 1.37
C ILE A 122 -0.36 1.86 0.90
N ASN A 123 -1.27 0.89 0.85
CA ASN A 123 -2.70 1.15 0.70
C ASN A 123 -3.32 1.49 2.07
N ALA A 124 -4.31 2.36 2.08
CA ALA A 124 -4.99 2.83 3.30
C ALA A 124 -5.90 1.78 3.96
N ASP A 125 -6.34 0.79 3.17
CA ASP A 125 -7.31 -0.26 3.55
C ASP A 125 -6.68 -1.62 3.82
N ASP A 126 -5.34 -1.69 3.81
CA ASP A 126 -4.57 -2.90 4.03
C ASP A 126 -3.79 -2.85 5.35
N TYR A 127 -3.79 -3.95 6.10
CA TYR A 127 -2.94 -4.17 7.26
C TYR A 127 -1.71 -4.99 6.86
N TYR A 128 -0.52 -4.51 7.23
CA TYR A 128 0.76 -5.07 6.78
C TYR A 128 1.57 -5.74 7.90
N GLY A 129 1.25 -5.45 9.18
CA GLY A 129 1.97 -5.97 10.33
C GLY A 129 3.30 -5.27 10.61
N LYS A 130 3.82 -5.50 11.81
CA LYS A 130 5.01 -4.81 12.36
C LYS A 130 6.32 -5.19 11.66
N ASP A 131 6.50 -6.47 11.31
CA ASP A 131 7.76 -6.97 10.73
C ASP A 131 8.00 -6.42 9.33
N GLY A 132 6.92 -6.27 8.52
CA GLY A 132 6.97 -5.65 7.22
C GLY A 132 7.50 -4.21 7.28
N PHE A 133 6.92 -3.37 8.15
CA PHE A 133 7.36 -1.98 8.35
C PHE A 133 8.81 -1.90 8.86
N ARG A 134 9.16 -2.69 9.87
CA ARG A 134 10.51 -2.72 10.42
C ARG A 134 11.56 -3.07 9.35
N LYS A 135 11.34 -4.13 8.59
CA LYS A 135 12.28 -4.57 7.54
C LYS A 135 12.45 -3.55 6.44
N VAL A 136 11.36 -2.93 5.98
CA VAL A 136 11.43 -1.88 4.95
C VAL A 136 12.16 -0.65 5.50
N HIS A 137 11.84 -0.21 6.73
CA HIS A 137 12.53 0.90 7.38
C HIS A 137 14.03 0.63 7.51
N ASP A 138 14.42 -0.52 8.09
CA ASP A 138 15.81 -0.87 8.33
C ASP A 138 16.62 -0.92 7.03
N TYR A 139 16.02 -1.46 5.96
CA TYR A 139 16.65 -1.49 4.64
C TYR A 139 16.89 -0.08 4.07
N LEU A 140 15.88 0.79 4.12
CA LEU A 140 15.98 2.17 3.63
C LEU A 140 16.92 3.01 4.49
N ALA A 141 16.81 2.92 5.81
CA ALA A 141 17.68 3.62 6.76
C ALA A 141 19.15 3.15 6.66
N GLY A 142 19.36 1.90 6.26
CA GLY A 142 20.67 1.32 5.95
C GLY A 142 21.26 1.75 4.60
N GLY A 143 20.59 2.62 3.83
CA GLY A 143 21.05 3.11 2.53
C GLY A 143 20.62 2.27 1.34
N GLY A 144 19.64 1.38 1.51
CA GLY A 144 19.02 0.65 0.40
C GLY A 144 18.19 1.59 -0.50
N GLU A 145 18.19 1.33 -1.80
CA GLU A 145 17.55 2.23 -2.78
C GLU A 145 16.10 1.85 -3.08
N ALA A 146 15.84 0.55 -3.29
CA ALA A 146 14.49 0.05 -3.55
C ALA A 146 14.27 -1.34 -2.97
N CYS A 147 13.14 -1.53 -2.32
CA CYS A 147 12.71 -2.82 -1.76
C CYS A 147 11.20 -2.98 -1.81
N MET A 148 10.74 -4.17 -1.53
CA MET A 148 9.34 -4.45 -1.25
C MET A 148 9.22 -5.47 -0.11
N ALA A 149 8.16 -5.39 0.68
CA ALA A 149 7.78 -6.47 1.58
C ALA A 149 7.17 -7.62 0.77
N GLY A 150 7.79 -8.79 0.84
CA GLY A 150 7.29 -10.03 0.25
C GLY A 150 6.54 -10.84 1.30
N PHE A 151 5.22 -10.90 1.18
CA PHE A 151 4.36 -11.66 2.07
C PHE A 151 4.28 -13.11 1.65
N VAL A 152 4.26 -14.03 2.60
CA VAL A 152 4.06 -15.45 2.29
C VAL A 152 2.62 -15.66 1.81
N LEU A 153 2.41 -16.31 0.67
CA LEU A 153 1.11 -16.47 0.02
C LEU A 153 0.03 -16.95 0.99
N LYS A 154 0.31 -17.99 1.79
CA LYS A 154 -0.64 -18.54 2.77
C LYS A 154 -1.16 -17.51 3.77
N ASN A 155 -0.39 -16.47 4.05
CA ASN A 155 -0.74 -15.42 5.01
C ASN A 155 -1.54 -14.27 4.37
N THR A 156 -1.95 -14.41 3.10
CA THR A 156 -2.68 -13.39 2.32
C THR A 156 -3.97 -13.91 1.69
N LEU A 157 -4.35 -15.15 1.96
CA LEU A 157 -5.53 -15.78 1.38
C LEU A 157 -6.80 -15.38 2.16
N SER A 158 -7.96 -15.36 1.47
CA SER A 158 -9.27 -15.18 2.06
C SER A 158 -10.00 -16.51 2.17
N ASP A 159 -10.77 -16.70 3.24
CA ASP A 159 -11.69 -17.84 3.39
C ASP A 159 -13.05 -17.58 2.69
N ASN A 160 -13.29 -16.33 2.23
CA ASN A 160 -14.59 -15.89 1.72
C ASN A 160 -14.65 -15.80 0.18
N GLY A 161 -13.54 -16.05 -0.51
CA GLY A 161 -13.51 -15.99 -1.98
C GLY A 161 -12.13 -16.04 -2.57
N SER A 162 -12.08 -15.93 -3.90
CA SER A 162 -10.82 -15.88 -4.63
C SER A 162 -10.12 -14.55 -4.45
N VAL A 163 -8.80 -14.57 -4.50
CA VAL A 163 -7.96 -13.36 -4.45
C VAL A 163 -7.04 -13.27 -5.66
N THR A 164 -6.57 -12.07 -5.95
CA THR A 164 -5.51 -11.84 -6.95
C THR A 164 -4.24 -11.42 -6.22
N ARG A 165 -3.10 -12.03 -6.56
CA ARG A 165 -1.79 -11.71 -5.96
C ARG A 165 -0.72 -11.59 -7.03
N GLY A 166 0.22 -10.70 -6.80
CA GLY A 166 1.44 -10.63 -7.58
C GLY A 166 2.49 -11.60 -7.03
N ILE A 167 2.59 -12.81 -7.60
CA ILE A 167 3.61 -13.78 -7.19
C ILE A 167 4.97 -13.28 -7.64
N CYS A 168 5.94 -13.25 -6.71
CA CYS A 168 7.27 -12.73 -6.93
C CYS A 168 8.21 -13.83 -7.40
N GLU A 169 8.88 -13.61 -8.52
CA GLU A 169 10.06 -14.36 -8.94
C GLU A 169 11.31 -13.59 -8.50
N MET A 170 12.32 -14.30 -8.01
CA MET A 170 13.52 -13.66 -7.43
C MET A 170 14.79 -14.38 -7.89
N ASP A 171 15.89 -13.64 -7.94
CA ASP A 171 17.22 -14.22 -8.10
C ASP A 171 17.77 -14.81 -6.78
N ALA A 172 18.96 -15.40 -6.84
CA ALA A 172 19.63 -16.02 -5.69
C ALA A 172 20.00 -15.00 -4.59
N GLN A 173 20.03 -13.71 -4.91
CA GLN A 173 20.27 -12.60 -3.98
C GLN A 173 18.97 -12.01 -3.41
N SER A 174 17.83 -12.62 -3.68
CA SER A 174 16.50 -12.13 -3.32
C SER A 174 16.16 -10.76 -3.96
N ASN A 175 16.70 -10.47 -5.13
CA ASN A 175 16.24 -9.34 -5.91
C ASN A 175 15.05 -9.78 -6.76
N LEU A 176 14.04 -8.92 -6.84
CA LEU A 176 12.86 -9.15 -7.65
C LEU A 176 13.22 -9.19 -9.12
N THR A 177 12.88 -10.27 -9.81
CA THR A 177 13.06 -10.39 -11.27
C THR A 177 11.76 -10.20 -12.02
N LYS A 178 10.64 -10.61 -11.41
CA LYS A 178 9.32 -10.46 -12.01
C LYS A 178 8.21 -10.51 -10.96
N VAL A 179 7.10 -9.83 -11.24
CA VAL A 179 5.83 -10.01 -10.53
C VAL A 179 4.81 -10.60 -11.50
N VAL A 180 4.30 -11.78 -11.17
CA VAL A 180 3.29 -12.46 -11.99
C VAL A 180 1.91 -12.28 -11.35
N GLU A 181 1.09 -11.42 -11.95
CA GLU A 181 -0.30 -11.26 -11.49
C GLU A 181 -1.07 -12.57 -11.69
N THR A 182 -1.39 -13.22 -10.58
CA THR A 182 -2.13 -14.48 -10.55
C THR A 182 -3.52 -14.24 -9.99
N LYS A 183 -4.53 -14.48 -10.82
CA LYS A 183 -5.95 -14.28 -10.50
C LYS A 183 -6.59 -15.58 -10.00
N ASN A 184 -7.79 -15.46 -9.43
CA ASN A 184 -8.59 -16.59 -9.02
C ASN A 184 -7.91 -17.55 -8.04
N ILE A 185 -7.00 -17.04 -7.20
CA ILE A 185 -6.37 -17.86 -6.17
C ILE A 185 -7.40 -18.18 -5.11
N VAL A 186 -7.67 -19.44 -4.91
CA VAL A 186 -8.58 -19.97 -3.88
C VAL A 186 -7.82 -20.83 -2.88
N LYS A 187 -8.22 -20.73 -1.62
CA LYS A 187 -7.76 -21.62 -0.56
C LYS A 187 -8.45 -22.97 -0.70
N THR A 188 -7.70 -24.06 -0.62
CA THR A 188 -8.21 -25.44 -0.68
C THR A 188 -7.87 -26.19 0.60
N ALA A 189 -8.47 -27.36 0.80
CA ALA A 189 -8.16 -28.20 1.97
C ALA A 189 -6.67 -28.64 2.01
N SER A 190 -5.99 -28.68 0.87
CA SER A 190 -4.59 -29.11 0.73
C SER A 190 -3.62 -27.97 0.45
N GLY A 191 -4.08 -26.71 0.34
CA GLY A 191 -3.20 -25.58 0.01
C GLY A 191 -3.90 -24.42 -0.69
N ALA A 192 -3.37 -23.99 -1.83
CA ALA A 192 -3.98 -22.98 -2.69
C ALA A 192 -3.86 -23.38 -4.15
N GLU A 193 -4.82 -22.95 -4.96
CA GLU A 193 -4.79 -23.13 -6.41
C GLU A 193 -5.33 -21.91 -7.16
N ALA A 194 -4.89 -21.74 -8.40
CA ALA A 194 -5.39 -20.76 -9.34
C ALA A 194 -5.73 -21.47 -10.66
N ASP A 195 -7.00 -21.40 -11.07
CA ASP A 195 -7.49 -22.02 -12.30
C ASP A 195 -7.03 -23.48 -12.48
N GLY A 196 -7.06 -24.27 -11.37
CA GLY A 196 -6.67 -25.68 -11.33
C GLY A 196 -5.15 -25.94 -11.22
N THR A 197 -4.33 -24.90 -11.15
CA THR A 197 -2.88 -25.01 -10.91
C THR A 197 -2.60 -24.87 -9.41
N VAL A 198 -1.96 -25.87 -8.81
CA VAL A 198 -1.54 -25.81 -7.39
C VAL A 198 -0.42 -24.81 -7.23
N LEU A 199 -0.54 -23.96 -6.22
CA LEU A 199 0.44 -22.93 -5.88
C LEU A 199 1.25 -23.33 -4.65
N ASP A 200 2.52 -22.97 -4.64
CA ASP A 200 3.36 -23.10 -3.45
C ASP A 200 2.95 -22.03 -2.42
N LEU A 201 2.47 -22.48 -1.28
CA LEU A 201 2.03 -21.62 -0.16
C LEU A 201 3.16 -20.78 0.45
N GLU A 202 4.41 -21.17 0.25
CA GLU A 202 5.59 -20.43 0.71
C GLU A 202 6.08 -19.40 -0.33
N SER A 203 5.47 -19.32 -1.51
CA SER A 203 5.75 -18.27 -2.49
C SER A 203 5.58 -16.89 -1.86
N LEU A 204 6.45 -15.95 -2.21
CA LEU A 204 6.30 -14.57 -1.79
C LEU A 204 5.41 -13.81 -2.78
N VAL A 205 4.55 -12.96 -2.24
CA VAL A 205 3.64 -12.15 -3.02
C VAL A 205 3.75 -10.66 -2.68
N SER A 206 3.55 -9.82 -3.68
CA SER A 206 3.44 -8.38 -3.51
C SER A 206 2.06 -8.02 -3.00
N MET A 207 2.03 -7.24 -1.91
CA MET A 207 0.82 -6.61 -1.35
C MET A 207 0.88 -5.09 -1.47
N ASN A 208 1.64 -4.58 -2.45
CA ASN A 208 1.80 -3.16 -2.76
C ASN A 208 2.49 -2.34 -1.65
N MET A 209 3.36 -2.97 -0.87
CA MET A 209 4.22 -2.30 0.10
C MET A 209 5.62 -2.14 -0.49
N TRP A 210 5.93 -0.92 -0.98
CA TRP A 210 7.16 -0.60 -1.70
C TRP A 210 7.97 0.43 -0.95
N GLY A 211 9.24 0.11 -0.65
CA GLY A 211 10.22 1.05 -0.10
C GLY A 211 11.09 1.61 -1.23
N LEU A 212 11.18 2.93 -1.32
CA LEU A 212 11.83 3.63 -2.43
C LEU A 212 12.58 4.87 -1.93
N THR A 213 13.46 5.41 -2.76
CA THR A 213 14.12 6.70 -2.50
C THR A 213 13.51 7.84 -3.32
N PRO A 214 13.72 9.12 -2.95
CA PRO A 214 13.20 10.25 -3.72
C PRO A 214 13.63 10.25 -5.19
N ALA A 215 14.80 9.70 -5.53
CA ALA A 215 15.26 9.58 -6.92
C ALA A 215 14.31 8.76 -7.81
N PHE A 216 13.55 7.83 -7.24
CA PHE A 216 12.54 7.09 -7.97
C PHE A 216 11.40 7.99 -8.49
N LEU A 217 11.11 9.11 -7.82
CA LEU A 217 10.03 10.02 -8.22
C LEU A 217 10.28 10.68 -9.57
N ASP A 218 11.53 10.98 -9.89
CA ASP A 218 11.89 11.56 -11.21
C ASP A 218 11.68 10.53 -12.31
N VAL A 219 12.09 9.30 -12.08
CA VAL A 219 11.88 8.17 -13.01
C VAL A 219 10.38 7.87 -13.17
N LEU A 220 9.62 7.95 -12.06
CA LEU A 220 8.16 7.75 -12.08
C LEU A 220 7.45 8.85 -12.88
N GLU A 221 7.88 10.10 -12.75
CA GLU A 221 7.32 11.23 -13.51
C GLU A 221 7.61 11.11 -15.01
N GLU A 222 8.84 10.79 -15.40
CA GLU A 222 9.19 10.49 -16.79
C GLU A 222 8.32 9.37 -17.37
N GLY A 223 8.16 8.28 -16.60
CA GLY A 223 7.31 7.15 -16.99
C GLY A 223 5.83 7.53 -17.12
N PHE A 224 5.34 8.47 -16.30
CA PHE A 224 3.96 8.97 -16.42
C PHE A 224 3.74 9.75 -17.70
N VAL A 225 4.70 10.55 -18.11
CA VAL A 225 4.66 11.26 -19.42
C VAL A 225 4.60 10.25 -20.58
N GLU A 226 5.45 9.23 -20.55
CA GLU A 226 5.43 8.18 -21.58
C GLU A 226 4.12 7.39 -21.60
N PHE A 227 3.62 6.99 -20.42
CA PHE A 227 2.32 6.33 -20.25
C PHE A 227 1.19 7.18 -20.86
N PHE A 228 1.20 8.48 -20.60
CA PHE A 228 0.19 9.40 -21.11
C PHE A 228 0.23 9.49 -22.64
N GLN A 229 1.42 9.51 -23.21
CA GLN A 229 1.62 9.59 -24.66
C GLN A 229 1.30 8.28 -25.41
N LYS A 230 1.40 7.12 -24.76
CA LYS A 230 1.26 5.80 -25.39
C LYS A 230 -0.04 5.10 -25.03
N GLU A 231 -0.25 4.84 -23.73
CA GLU A 231 -1.35 4.00 -23.26
C GLU A 231 -2.67 4.75 -23.18
N VAL A 232 -2.65 6.02 -22.77
CA VAL A 232 -3.85 6.85 -22.71
C VAL A 232 -4.44 7.08 -24.10
N LEU A 233 -3.62 7.20 -25.15
CA LEU A 233 -4.10 7.30 -26.53
C LEU A 233 -4.87 6.05 -26.97
N GLN A 234 -4.49 4.88 -26.49
CA GLN A 234 -5.14 3.60 -26.83
C GLN A 234 -6.37 3.32 -25.98
N ASN A 235 -6.36 3.74 -24.72
CA ASN A 235 -7.44 3.49 -23.76
C ASN A 235 -7.71 4.73 -22.87
N PRO A 236 -8.24 5.82 -23.44
CA PRO A 236 -8.32 7.12 -22.77
C PRO A 236 -9.17 7.12 -21.50
N LEU A 237 -10.19 6.27 -21.44
CA LEU A 237 -11.13 6.25 -20.31
C LEU A 237 -10.73 5.30 -19.18
N LYS A 238 -9.87 4.30 -19.44
CA LYS A 238 -9.62 3.21 -18.48
C LYS A 238 -8.14 2.96 -18.16
N ALA A 239 -7.18 3.50 -18.96
CA ALA A 239 -5.76 3.32 -18.70
C ALA A 239 -5.39 3.74 -17.26
N GLU A 240 -4.56 2.97 -16.59
CA GLU A 240 -4.06 3.23 -15.23
C GLU A 240 -2.55 3.09 -15.17
N TYR A 241 -1.90 4.08 -14.62
CA TYR A 241 -0.47 4.07 -14.33
C TYR A 241 -0.24 3.45 -12.95
N LEU A 242 0.10 2.17 -12.92
CA LEU A 242 0.21 1.38 -11.70
C LEU A 242 1.67 1.17 -11.30
N ILE A 243 2.01 1.39 -10.02
CA ILE A 243 3.36 1.16 -9.49
C ILE A 243 3.88 -0.26 -9.81
N PRO A 244 3.16 -1.36 -9.55
CA PRO A 244 3.68 -2.69 -9.85
C PRO A 244 4.00 -2.90 -11.33
N THR A 245 3.17 -2.38 -12.24
CA THR A 245 3.38 -2.47 -13.68
C THR A 245 4.62 -1.68 -14.10
N PHE A 246 4.75 -0.45 -13.60
CA PHE A 246 5.90 0.39 -13.92
C PHE A 246 7.20 -0.17 -13.35
N VAL A 247 7.20 -0.66 -12.12
CA VAL A 247 8.35 -1.37 -11.54
C VAL A 247 8.73 -2.56 -12.41
N GLY A 248 7.77 -3.36 -12.86
CA GLY A 248 8.01 -4.49 -13.77
C GLY A 248 8.73 -4.06 -15.06
N GLN A 249 8.29 -2.95 -15.68
CA GLN A 249 8.94 -2.39 -16.86
C GLN A 249 10.40 -1.96 -16.60
N LEU A 250 10.65 -1.34 -15.44
CA LEU A 250 12.02 -0.93 -15.06
C LEU A 250 12.93 -2.13 -14.77
N LEU A 251 12.39 -3.21 -14.18
CA LEU A 251 13.14 -4.46 -13.97
C LEU A 251 13.52 -5.09 -15.30
N GLU A 252 12.60 -5.21 -16.26
CA GLU A 252 12.84 -5.75 -17.59
C GLU A 252 13.89 -4.93 -18.37
N GLN A 253 13.93 -3.62 -18.16
CA GLN A 253 14.92 -2.71 -18.75
C GLN A 253 16.26 -2.68 -18.03
N GLY A 254 16.39 -3.36 -16.88
CA GLY A 254 17.58 -3.32 -16.03
C GLY A 254 17.86 -1.94 -15.41
N ARG A 255 16.82 -1.09 -15.28
CA ARG A 255 16.91 0.28 -14.74
C ARG A 255 16.62 0.35 -13.24
N LEU A 256 16.10 -0.73 -12.64
CA LEU A 256 15.80 -0.82 -11.22
C LEU A 256 16.18 -2.18 -10.68
N THR A 257 16.70 -2.22 -9.47
CA THR A 257 16.87 -3.44 -8.68
C THR A 257 16.06 -3.30 -7.41
N VAL A 258 15.16 -4.24 -7.14
CA VAL A 258 14.28 -4.22 -5.97
C VAL A 258 14.60 -5.39 -5.07
N LYS A 259 14.98 -5.14 -3.83
CA LYS A 259 15.18 -6.17 -2.81
C LYS A 259 13.85 -6.67 -2.29
N VAL A 260 13.60 -7.98 -2.33
CA VAL A 260 12.44 -8.58 -1.68
C VAL A 260 12.77 -8.91 -0.23
N LEU A 261 12.04 -8.32 0.68
CA LEU A 261 12.17 -8.51 2.13
C LEU A 261 11.04 -9.42 2.59
N ARG A 262 11.35 -10.71 2.81
CA ARG A 262 10.34 -11.67 3.28
C ARG A 262 9.80 -11.22 4.65
N THR A 263 8.47 -11.20 4.79
CA THR A 263 7.78 -11.09 6.07
C THR A 263 6.85 -12.27 6.27
N ASP A 264 6.76 -12.75 7.52
CA ASP A 264 5.83 -13.79 7.93
C ASP A 264 4.55 -13.20 8.56
N ASP A 265 4.39 -11.86 8.53
CA ASP A 265 3.18 -11.18 8.95
C ASP A 265 1.96 -11.66 8.15
N THR A 266 0.81 -11.66 8.80
CA THR A 266 -0.46 -11.89 8.12
C THR A 266 -0.98 -10.56 7.58
N TRP A 267 -1.23 -10.54 6.28
CA TRP A 267 -1.88 -9.41 5.65
C TRP A 267 -3.40 -9.53 5.78
N TYR A 268 -4.06 -8.42 6.08
CA TYR A 268 -5.51 -8.30 6.07
C TYR A 268 -5.95 -7.14 5.19
N GLY A 269 -6.95 -7.38 4.33
CA GLY A 269 -7.62 -6.35 3.56
C GLY A 269 -9.13 -6.54 3.64
N MET A 270 -9.89 -5.47 3.53
CA MET A 270 -11.34 -5.53 3.50
C MET A 270 -11.87 -5.59 2.06
N THR A 271 -11.50 -6.67 1.34
CA THR A 271 -11.90 -6.87 -0.05
C THR A 271 -13.40 -7.17 -0.16
N TYR A 272 -13.91 -8.01 0.73
CA TYR A 272 -15.32 -8.41 0.81
C TYR A 272 -15.93 -7.90 2.13
N LYS A 273 -17.24 -7.64 2.13
CA LYS A 273 -17.96 -7.33 3.39
C LYS A 273 -17.89 -8.47 4.40
N GLU A 274 -17.84 -9.66 3.89
CA GLU A 274 -17.75 -10.91 4.62
C GLU A 274 -16.40 -11.07 5.33
N ASP A 275 -15.36 -10.37 4.90
CA ASP A 275 -14.04 -10.36 5.56
C ASP A 275 -14.07 -9.56 6.88
N VAL A 276 -14.94 -8.54 7.01
CA VAL A 276 -14.98 -7.65 8.18
C VAL A 276 -15.03 -8.36 9.53
N PRO A 277 -15.92 -9.37 9.76
CA PRO A 277 -15.94 -10.09 11.03
C PRO A 277 -14.63 -10.83 11.33
N ALA A 278 -14.01 -11.46 10.32
CA ALA A 278 -12.76 -12.18 10.48
C ALA A 278 -11.59 -11.24 10.76
N VAL A 279 -11.57 -10.06 10.12
CA VAL A 279 -10.58 -9.02 10.39
C VAL A 279 -10.73 -8.51 11.83
N LYS A 280 -11.94 -8.13 12.28
CA LYS A 280 -12.22 -7.69 13.65
C LYS A 280 -11.76 -8.72 14.69
N GLU A 281 -12.06 -10.00 14.45
CA GLU A 281 -11.64 -11.09 15.33
C GLU A 281 -10.12 -11.25 15.37
N SER A 282 -9.43 -11.00 14.24
CA SER A 282 -7.97 -11.03 14.18
C SER A 282 -7.34 -9.90 14.98
N PHE A 283 -7.89 -8.67 14.88
CA PHE A 283 -7.42 -7.53 15.71
C PHE A 283 -7.70 -7.76 17.19
N ARG A 284 -8.88 -8.31 17.55
CA ARG A 284 -9.17 -8.69 18.92
C ARG A 284 -8.13 -9.68 19.47
N ARG A 285 -7.79 -10.73 18.69
CA ARG A 285 -6.75 -11.70 19.09
C ARG A 285 -5.38 -11.08 19.23
N MET A 286 -5.02 -10.11 18.40
CA MET A 286 -3.74 -9.39 18.53
C MET A 286 -3.68 -8.55 19.81
N LEU A 287 -4.77 -7.89 20.17
CA LEU A 287 -4.90 -7.18 21.45
C LEU A 287 -4.85 -8.16 22.65
N ASP A 288 -5.62 -9.25 22.62
CA ASP A 288 -5.62 -10.27 23.67
C ASP A 288 -4.24 -10.92 23.90
N LYS A 289 -3.43 -11.06 22.82
CA LYS A 289 -2.07 -11.59 22.87
C LYS A 289 -1.02 -10.54 23.23
N GLY A 290 -1.38 -9.29 23.40
CA GLY A 290 -0.46 -8.19 23.70
C GLY A 290 0.45 -7.81 22.53
N VAL A 291 0.09 -8.14 21.28
CA VAL A 291 0.79 -7.65 20.10
C VAL A 291 0.63 -6.13 19.99
N TYR A 292 -0.57 -5.65 20.33
CA TYR A 292 -0.89 -4.23 20.50
C TYR A 292 -1.46 -3.99 21.91
N ARG A 293 -1.28 -2.78 22.42
CA ARG A 293 -1.90 -2.33 23.65
C ARG A 293 -3.31 -1.80 23.42
N GLU A 294 -4.15 -1.82 24.47
CA GLU A 294 -5.46 -1.16 24.41
C GLU A 294 -5.32 0.33 24.10
N GLU A 295 -4.34 1.00 24.68
CA GLU A 295 -3.91 2.34 24.29
C GLU A 295 -2.82 2.22 23.21
N LEU A 296 -3.25 2.15 21.94
CA LEU A 296 -2.43 1.73 20.78
C LEU A 296 -1.07 2.45 20.70
N PHE A 297 -1.03 3.75 20.98
CA PHE A 297 0.17 4.58 20.83
C PHE A 297 0.94 4.80 22.17
N ALA A 298 0.57 4.10 23.26
CA ALA A 298 1.20 4.29 24.56
C ALA A 298 2.58 3.63 24.70
N ASP A 299 3.01 2.86 23.72
CA ASP A 299 4.31 2.16 23.72
C ASP A 299 5.33 2.75 22.71
N LEU A 300 5.01 3.88 22.09
CA LEU A 300 5.88 4.62 21.17
C LEU A 300 6.76 5.64 21.90
#